data_19b19b802b500a0a5afcb45e3dfde02b
#
_entry.id   19b19b802b500a0a5afcb45e3dfde02b
#
_cell.length_a   1.000
_cell.length_b   1.000
_cell.length_c   1.000
_cell.angle_alpha   90.00
_cell.angle_beta   90.00
_cell.angle_gamma   90.00
#
_symmetry.space_group_name_H-M   'P 1'
#
loop_
_entity.id
_entity.type
_entity.pdbx_description
1 polymer ?
#
loop_
_entity_poly.entity_id
_entity_poly.type
_entity_poly.pdbx_seq_one_letter_code
_entity_poly.pdbx_strand_id
1 'polypeptide(L)'
;MFGRQSAPMLGIDISSSSVKLVELGRDKAGALVLERCAIEPLERGWVVDGNIEKFDEVVEALRRLVKKSGTRAKNAALALPASAVITKRIVLPGGMSDLELEVQVESEANQYIPFSLDEVSLDFCVVGPSANSSGDVDVVIAASRKEKVQDRQGLAEAAGLKPMVMDVESYASRLAMDRLIKGLPNQGVGALVALFEIGALTTSLQVSRGEEVLYDRDQAFGG
;
A
#
# COMPACT_ATOMS: atom_id res chain seq x y z
N MET A 1 -32.38 0.96 -11.38
CA MET A 1 -31.22 1.72 -10.90
C MET A 1 -29.97 1.06 -11.45
N PHE A 2 -29.32 1.67 -12.42
CA PHE A 2 -28.01 1.19 -12.88
C PHE A 2 -27.01 1.52 -11.78
N GLY A 3 -26.48 0.49 -11.11
CA GLY A 3 -25.42 0.66 -10.15
C GLY A 3 -24.23 1.34 -10.85
N ARG A 4 -23.77 2.47 -10.35
CA ARG A 4 -22.51 3.10 -10.78
C ARG A 4 -21.41 2.08 -10.53
N GLN A 5 -20.97 1.40 -11.58
CA GLN A 5 -19.69 0.69 -11.50
C GLN A 5 -18.63 1.74 -11.15
N SER A 6 -17.90 1.52 -10.07
CA SER A 6 -16.74 2.35 -9.78
C SER A 6 -15.81 2.34 -10.98
N ALA A 7 -15.25 3.49 -11.32
CA ALA A 7 -14.28 3.57 -12.41
C ALA A 7 -13.14 2.57 -12.16
N PRO A 8 -12.68 1.85 -13.21
CA PRO A 8 -11.63 0.86 -13.05
C PRO A 8 -10.37 1.53 -12.49
N MET A 9 -9.71 0.83 -11.57
CA MET A 9 -8.48 1.28 -10.91
C MET A 9 -7.32 0.37 -11.28
N LEU A 10 -6.20 0.97 -11.62
CA LEU A 10 -4.94 0.28 -11.90
C LEU A 10 -4.15 0.13 -10.59
N GLY A 11 -3.65 -1.05 -10.31
CA GLY A 11 -2.57 -1.22 -9.34
C GLY A 11 -1.23 -1.00 -10.04
N ILE A 12 -0.41 -0.09 -9.52
CA ILE A 12 0.94 0.21 -10.05
C ILE A 12 1.95 -0.10 -8.96
N ASP A 13 2.88 -0.99 -9.28
CA ASP A 13 4.04 -1.30 -8.45
C ASP A 13 5.31 -0.74 -9.11
N ILE A 14 6.13 -0.04 -8.31
CA ILE A 14 7.40 0.54 -8.74
C ILE A 14 8.52 -0.03 -7.87
N SER A 15 9.21 -1.02 -8.38
CA SER A 15 10.31 -1.69 -7.68
C SER A 15 11.68 -1.32 -8.29
N SER A 16 12.77 -1.82 -7.72
CA SER A 16 14.14 -1.51 -8.15
C SER A 16 14.47 -2.01 -9.54
N SER A 17 13.75 -3.00 -10.07
CA SER A 17 14.08 -3.65 -11.36
C SER A 17 12.98 -3.52 -12.41
N SER A 18 11.77 -3.09 -12.03
CA SER A 18 10.64 -3.01 -12.95
C SER A 18 9.50 -2.16 -12.41
N VAL A 19 8.69 -1.63 -13.31
CA VAL A 19 7.35 -1.15 -13.01
C VAL A 19 6.34 -2.18 -13.50
N LYS A 20 5.28 -2.40 -12.72
CA LYS A 20 4.25 -3.39 -13.00
C LYS A 20 2.87 -2.75 -12.94
N LEU A 21 1.95 -3.26 -13.73
CA LEU A 21 0.57 -2.80 -13.80
C LEU A 21 -0.38 -3.99 -13.76
N VAL A 22 -1.43 -3.86 -12.96
CA VAL A 22 -2.54 -4.80 -12.89
C VAL A 22 -3.86 -4.02 -12.98
N GLU A 23 -4.77 -4.48 -13.82
CA GLU A 23 -6.16 -4.03 -13.90
C GLU A 23 -7.07 -5.21 -13.56
N LEU A 24 -7.90 -5.02 -12.53
CA LEU A 24 -8.87 -6.02 -12.08
C LEU A 24 -10.28 -5.56 -12.42
N GLY A 25 -11.05 -6.48 -12.96
CA GLY A 25 -12.50 -6.36 -13.15
C GLY A 25 -13.28 -7.26 -12.19
N ARG A 26 -14.59 -7.27 -12.36
CA ARG A 26 -15.49 -8.23 -11.72
C ARG A 26 -16.33 -8.92 -12.77
N ASP A 27 -16.45 -10.23 -12.65
CA ASP A 27 -17.36 -11.01 -13.48
C ASP A 27 -18.84 -10.80 -13.06
N LYS A 28 -19.74 -11.48 -13.74
CA LYS A 28 -21.19 -11.41 -13.45
C LYS A 28 -21.56 -11.92 -12.06
N ALA A 29 -20.73 -12.76 -11.46
CA ALA A 29 -20.89 -13.29 -10.11
C ALA A 29 -20.24 -12.38 -9.04
N GLY A 30 -19.57 -11.29 -9.46
CA GLY A 30 -18.86 -10.37 -8.57
C GLY A 30 -17.45 -10.81 -8.21
N ALA A 31 -16.96 -11.93 -8.76
CA ALA A 31 -15.60 -12.40 -8.51
C ALA A 31 -14.57 -11.51 -9.23
N LEU A 32 -13.41 -11.30 -8.62
CA LEU A 32 -12.32 -10.55 -9.23
C LEU A 32 -11.73 -11.33 -10.40
N VAL A 33 -11.54 -10.62 -11.51
CA VAL A 33 -10.95 -11.14 -12.75
C VAL A 33 -9.78 -10.26 -13.15
N LEU A 34 -8.68 -10.87 -13.55
CA LEU A 34 -7.54 -10.17 -14.13
C LEU A 34 -7.91 -9.73 -15.57
N GLU A 35 -8.08 -8.43 -15.76
CA GLU A 35 -8.38 -7.85 -17.08
C GLU A 35 -7.10 -7.60 -17.88
N ARG A 36 -6.09 -7.01 -17.22
CA ARG A 36 -4.80 -6.69 -17.82
C ARG A 36 -3.68 -6.81 -16.83
N CYS A 37 -2.51 -7.18 -17.32
CA CYS A 37 -1.24 -7.03 -16.59
C CYS A 37 -0.12 -6.70 -17.58
N ALA A 38 0.85 -5.95 -17.11
CA ALA A 38 2.04 -5.63 -17.86
C ALA A 38 3.22 -5.41 -16.92
N ILE A 39 4.41 -5.63 -17.44
CA ILE A 39 5.68 -5.38 -16.76
C ILE A 39 6.59 -4.64 -17.73
N GLU A 40 7.28 -3.62 -17.23
CA GLU A 40 8.33 -2.90 -17.94
C GLU A 40 9.59 -2.86 -17.09
N PRO A 41 10.73 -3.33 -17.59
CA PRO A 41 11.97 -3.33 -16.82
C PRO A 41 12.49 -1.91 -16.59
N LEU A 42 13.18 -1.72 -15.47
CA LEU A 42 13.96 -0.54 -15.13
C LEU A 42 15.43 -0.87 -15.15
N GLU A 43 16.27 0.08 -15.54
CA GLU A 43 17.71 -0.06 -15.42
C GLU A 43 18.16 0.08 -13.96
N ARG A 44 19.26 -0.57 -13.65
CA ARG A 44 19.85 -0.53 -12.32
C ARG A 44 20.19 0.90 -11.92
N GLY A 45 19.79 1.29 -10.70
CA GLY A 45 20.03 2.62 -10.15
C GLY A 45 18.97 3.66 -10.49
N TRP A 46 17.91 3.30 -11.23
CA TRP A 46 16.78 4.23 -11.41
C TRP A 46 15.90 4.32 -10.17
N VAL A 47 15.76 3.20 -9.47
CA VAL A 47 15.11 3.12 -8.15
C VAL A 47 16.04 2.37 -7.21
N VAL A 48 16.41 3.00 -6.09
CA VAL A 48 17.35 2.46 -5.09
C VAL A 48 16.69 2.57 -3.71
N ASP A 49 16.59 1.46 -3.00
CA ASP A 49 15.99 1.39 -1.66
C ASP A 49 14.61 2.07 -1.58
N GLY A 50 13.81 1.89 -2.64
CA GLY A 50 12.50 2.51 -2.78
C GLY A 50 12.51 4.00 -3.15
N ASN A 51 13.67 4.65 -3.24
CA ASN A 51 13.80 6.04 -3.69
C ASN A 51 13.93 6.11 -5.21
N ILE A 52 13.30 7.11 -5.80
CA ILE A 52 13.33 7.35 -7.24
C ILE A 52 14.50 8.26 -7.54
N GLU A 53 15.59 7.69 -8.09
CA GLU A 53 16.80 8.42 -8.40
C GLU A 53 16.78 9.02 -9.82
N LYS A 54 15.98 8.42 -10.71
CA LYS A 54 15.88 8.81 -12.11
C LYS A 54 14.41 9.01 -12.48
N PHE A 55 13.89 10.19 -12.11
CA PHE A 55 12.45 10.50 -12.23
C PHE A 55 11.96 10.38 -13.68
N ASP A 56 12.61 11.06 -14.63
CA ASP A 56 12.16 11.13 -16.02
C ASP A 56 12.21 9.74 -16.69
N GLU A 57 13.25 8.96 -16.42
CA GLU A 57 13.42 7.62 -16.96
C GLU A 57 12.33 6.67 -16.45
N VAL A 58 11.98 6.77 -15.15
CA VAL A 58 10.89 5.98 -14.56
C VAL A 58 9.54 6.42 -15.12
N VAL A 59 9.30 7.72 -15.33
CA VAL A 59 8.10 8.24 -16.01
C VAL A 59 7.96 7.64 -17.41
N GLU A 60 9.04 7.63 -18.19
CA GLU A 60 9.01 7.04 -19.54
C GLU A 60 8.76 5.53 -19.53
N ALA A 61 9.35 4.81 -18.55
CA ALA A 61 9.02 3.39 -18.36
C ALA A 61 7.54 3.18 -18.01
N LEU A 62 7.00 4.03 -17.14
CA LEU A 62 5.59 3.97 -16.76
C LEU A 62 4.66 4.28 -17.94
N ARG A 63 5.02 5.24 -18.80
CA ARG A 63 4.30 5.52 -20.06
C ARG A 63 4.30 4.33 -21.00
N ARG A 64 5.47 3.67 -21.18
CA ARG A 64 5.58 2.44 -21.98
C ARG A 64 4.73 1.31 -21.41
N LEU A 65 4.75 1.14 -20.08
CA LEU A 65 3.93 0.17 -19.36
C LEU A 65 2.43 0.36 -19.63
N VAL A 66 1.93 1.58 -19.45
CA VAL A 66 0.52 1.94 -19.70
C VAL A 66 0.15 1.68 -21.17
N LYS A 67 0.99 2.07 -22.12
CA LYS A 67 0.77 1.80 -23.54
C LYS A 67 0.75 0.30 -23.84
N LYS A 68 1.70 -0.46 -23.29
CA LYS A 68 1.83 -1.91 -23.47
C LYS A 68 0.64 -2.69 -22.92
N SER A 69 0.07 -2.25 -21.78
CA SER A 69 -1.10 -2.88 -21.17
C SER A 69 -2.37 -2.72 -22.00
N GLY A 70 -2.44 -1.71 -22.86
CA GLY A 70 -3.65 -1.37 -23.65
C GLY A 70 -4.83 -0.91 -22.79
N THR A 71 -4.60 -0.52 -21.54
CA THR A 71 -5.64 -0.02 -20.65
C THR A 71 -6.19 1.33 -21.10
N ARG A 72 -7.46 1.58 -20.80
CA ARG A 72 -8.09 2.90 -20.90
C ARG A 72 -8.34 3.53 -19.54
N ALA A 73 -8.13 2.78 -18.46
CA ALA A 73 -8.25 3.29 -17.11
C ALA A 73 -7.18 4.34 -16.84
N LYS A 74 -7.53 5.32 -16.03
CA LYS A 74 -6.64 6.42 -15.63
C LYS A 74 -6.43 6.49 -14.13
N ASN A 75 -7.39 6.00 -13.34
CA ASN A 75 -7.26 5.98 -11.89
C ASN A 75 -6.23 4.93 -11.49
N ALA A 76 -5.32 5.30 -10.62
CA ALA A 76 -4.25 4.42 -10.16
C ALA A 76 -4.17 4.39 -8.63
N ALA A 77 -3.90 3.22 -8.10
CA ALA A 77 -3.43 2.99 -6.75
C ALA A 77 -1.93 2.69 -6.84
N LEU A 78 -1.16 3.39 -6.02
CA LEU A 78 0.27 3.20 -5.84
C LEU A 78 0.54 2.86 -4.38
N ALA A 79 1.77 2.45 -4.08
CA ALA A 79 2.18 2.20 -2.71
C ALA A 79 3.57 2.78 -2.43
N LEU A 80 3.81 3.10 -1.17
CA LEU A 80 5.13 3.44 -0.64
C LEU A 80 5.81 2.18 -0.12
N PRO A 81 7.13 2.05 -0.26
CA PRO A 81 7.87 0.97 0.38
C PRO A 81 7.72 1.05 1.91
N ALA A 82 7.64 -0.09 2.58
CA ALA A 82 7.44 -0.16 4.03
C ALA A 82 8.52 0.64 4.79
N SER A 83 9.75 0.65 4.27
CA SER A 83 10.87 1.43 4.83
C SER A 83 10.67 2.95 4.82
N ALA A 84 9.77 3.47 3.97
CA ALA A 84 9.45 4.90 3.89
C ALA A 84 8.24 5.31 4.76
N VAL A 85 7.62 4.36 5.46
CA VAL A 85 6.40 4.60 6.25
C VAL A 85 6.61 4.18 7.69
N ILE A 86 6.29 5.07 8.60
CA ILE A 86 6.23 4.78 10.02
C ILE A 86 4.80 4.33 10.33
N THR A 87 4.64 3.10 10.81
CA THR A 87 3.36 2.59 11.25
C THR A 87 3.36 2.36 12.75
N LYS A 88 2.29 2.76 13.42
CA LYS A 88 2.14 2.60 14.87
C LYS A 88 0.71 2.24 15.22
N ARG A 89 0.53 1.24 16.08
CA ARG A 89 -0.75 0.96 16.71
C ARG A 89 -0.79 1.70 18.05
N ILE A 90 -1.87 2.43 18.27
CA ILE A 90 -2.17 3.15 19.52
C ILE A 90 -3.56 2.74 20.02
N VAL A 91 -3.85 3.03 21.27
CA VAL A 91 -5.16 2.80 21.89
C VAL A 91 -5.74 4.16 22.23
N LEU A 92 -6.97 4.43 21.77
CA LEU A 92 -7.68 5.67 22.01
C LEU A 92 -9.05 5.37 22.64
N PRO A 93 -9.64 6.31 23.40
CA PRO A 93 -11.00 6.15 23.91
C PRO A 93 -12.00 5.91 22.78
N GLY A 94 -12.91 4.97 22.98
CA GLY A 94 -14.01 4.73 22.04
C GLY A 94 -15.07 5.82 22.11
N GLY A 95 -15.88 5.92 21.04
CA GLY A 95 -17.01 6.88 20.97
C GLY A 95 -16.63 8.31 20.62
N MET A 96 -15.38 8.57 20.27
CA MET A 96 -14.96 9.85 19.68
C MET A 96 -15.57 10.06 18.30
N SER A 97 -15.87 11.29 17.96
CA SER A 97 -16.16 11.72 16.58
C SER A 97 -14.89 11.67 15.73
N ASP A 98 -15.05 11.65 14.39
CA ASP A 98 -13.93 11.63 13.45
C ASP A 98 -12.96 12.81 13.68
N LEU A 99 -13.49 14.00 13.97
CA LEU A 99 -12.67 15.18 14.25
C LEU A 99 -11.88 15.06 15.55
N GLU A 100 -12.50 14.50 16.61
CA GLU A 100 -11.80 14.26 17.88
C GLU A 100 -10.70 13.20 17.72
N LEU A 101 -10.97 12.15 16.94
CA LEU A 101 -9.98 11.13 16.60
C LEU A 101 -8.80 11.75 15.83
N GLU A 102 -9.05 12.58 14.83
CA GLU A 102 -8.01 13.26 14.05
C GLU A 102 -7.08 14.08 14.94
N VAL A 103 -7.63 14.94 15.81
CA VAL A 103 -6.85 15.75 16.76
C VAL A 103 -6.04 14.86 17.72
N GLN A 104 -6.65 13.79 18.23
CA GLN A 104 -5.95 12.89 19.17
C GLN A 104 -4.85 12.09 18.47
N VAL A 105 -5.10 11.63 17.24
CA VAL A 105 -4.09 10.92 16.41
C VAL A 105 -2.91 11.84 16.12
N GLU A 106 -3.13 13.10 15.74
CA GLU A 106 -2.05 14.07 15.51
C GLU A 106 -1.21 14.29 16.77
N SER A 107 -1.87 14.44 17.93
CA SER A 107 -1.20 14.59 19.23
C SER A 107 -0.32 13.38 19.56
N GLU A 108 -0.84 12.17 19.38
CA GLU A 108 -0.10 10.94 19.62
C GLU A 108 1.02 10.74 18.59
N ALA A 109 0.74 11.00 17.32
CA ALA A 109 1.70 10.87 16.23
C ALA A 109 2.95 11.71 16.47
N ASN A 110 2.79 12.91 17.01
CA ASN A 110 3.90 13.83 17.33
C ASN A 110 4.92 13.25 18.33
N GLN A 111 4.55 12.23 19.11
CA GLN A 111 5.45 11.56 20.06
C GLN A 111 6.35 10.50 19.39
N TYR A 112 5.93 9.96 18.24
CA TYR A 112 6.59 8.83 17.57
C TYR A 112 7.22 9.19 16.23
N ILE A 113 6.75 10.26 15.59
CA ILE A 113 7.24 10.69 14.28
C ILE A 113 8.42 11.65 14.53
N PRO A 114 9.64 11.33 14.02
CA PRO A 114 10.84 12.15 14.24
C PRO A 114 10.93 13.36 13.29
N PHE A 115 9.82 13.77 12.69
CA PHE A 115 9.70 14.87 11.73
C PHE A 115 8.57 15.79 12.15
N SER A 116 8.62 17.06 11.70
CA SER A 116 7.49 17.97 11.86
C SER A 116 6.25 17.43 11.12
N LEU A 117 5.07 17.49 11.75
CA LEU A 117 3.82 17.05 11.12
C LEU A 117 3.52 17.82 9.83
N ASP A 118 4.03 19.05 9.69
CA ASP A 118 3.92 19.84 8.46
C ASP A 118 4.67 19.21 7.27
N GLU A 119 5.67 18.38 7.52
CA GLU A 119 6.46 17.68 6.51
C GLU A 119 5.98 16.25 6.24
N VAL A 120 4.93 15.82 6.94
CA VAL A 120 4.44 14.44 6.93
C VAL A 120 3.06 14.36 6.32
N SER A 121 2.83 13.34 5.51
CA SER A 121 1.50 12.83 5.18
C SER A 121 1.13 11.79 6.24
N LEU A 122 0.06 12.06 6.98
CA LEU A 122 -0.45 11.25 8.07
C LEU A 122 -1.84 10.74 7.70
N ASP A 123 -2.09 9.47 7.97
CA ASP A 123 -3.41 8.85 7.86
C ASP A 123 -3.60 7.84 8.99
N PHE A 124 -4.84 7.49 9.31
CA PHE A 124 -5.14 6.53 10.35
C PHE A 124 -6.39 5.70 10.05
N CYS A 125 -6.46 4.55 10.68
CA CYS A 125 -7.61 3.66 10.59
C CYS A 125 -7.97 3.10 11.96
N VAL A 126 -9.24 3.17 12.33
CA VAL A 126 -9.77 2.46 13.52
C VAL A 126 -9.90 0.99 13.17
N VAL A 127 -9.12 0.15 13.85
CA VAL A 127 -9.09 -1.31 13.62
C VAL A 127 -10.29 -1.99 14.27
N GLY A 128 -10.66 -1.55 15.48
CA GLY A 128 -11.78 -2.09 16.24
C GLY A 128 -11.62 -1.91 17.74
N PRO A 129 -12.48 -2.53 18.54
CA PRO A 129 -12.38 -2.50 20.00
C PRO A 129 -11.02 -3.05 20.47
N SER A 130 -10.40 -2.36 21.43
CA SER A 130 -9.13 -2.82 22.01
C SER A 130 -9.32 -4.08 22.86
N ALA A 131 -8.48 -5.09 22.61
CA ALA A 131 -8.52 -6.32 23.41
C ALA A 131 -7.99 -6.10 24.85
N ASN A 132 -7.22 -5.03 25.08
CA ASN A 132 -6.52 -4.76 26.33
C ASN A 132 -7.19 -3.72 27.21
N SER A 133 -8.21 -3.02 26.70
CA SER A 133 -8.89 -1.95 27.44
C SER A 133 -10.36 -1.88 27.05
N SER A 134 -11.25 -1.99 28.04
CA SER A 134 -12.71 -1.94 27.81
C SER A 134 -13.14 -0.51 27.53
N GLY A 135 -13.85 -0.31 26.43
CA GLY A 135 -14.37 0.99 26.01
C GLY A 135 -13.43 1.77 25.08
N ASP A 136 -12.21 1.25 24.84
CA ASP A 136 -11.22 1.86 23.95
C ASP A 136 -11.19 1.16 22.58
N VAL A 137 -10.55 1.81 21.60
CA VAL A 137 -10.35 1.31 20.25
C VAL A 137 -8.87 1.28 19.90
N ASP A 138 -8.49 0.26 19.13
CA ASP A 138 -7.17 0.20 18.50
C ASP A 138 -7.20 1.02 17.21
N VAL A 139 -6.22 1.91 17.07
CA VAL A 139 -6.02 2.75 15.89
C VAL A 139 -4.64 2.50 15.32
N VAL A 140 -4.56 2.28 14.02
CA VAL A 140 -3.28 2.21 13.29
C VAL A 140 -3.03 3.57 12.63
N ILE A 141 -1.86 4.13 12.91
CA ILE A 141 -1.35 5.35 12.29
C ILE A 141 -0.33 4.95 11.23
N ALA A 142 -0.41 5.57 10.06
CA ALA A 142 0.59 5.50 9.01
C ALA A 142 1.08 6.91 8.67
N ALA A 143 2.39 7.09 8.64
CA ALA A 143 3.00 8.38 8.38
C ALA A 143 4.22 8.25 7.46
N SER A 144 4.31 9.11 6.46
CA SER A 144 5.46 9.20 5.55
C SER A 144 5.80 10.66 5.28
N ARG A 145 7.04 10.93 4.90
CA ARG A 145 7.40 12.27 4.43
C ARG A 145 6.58 12.65 3.20
N LYS A 146 6.07 13.86 3.15
CA LYS A 146 5.29 14.39 2.01
C LYS A 146 6.03 14.25 0.69
N GLU A 147 7.34 14.45 0.67
CA GLU A 147 8.17 14.29 -0.55
C GLU A 147 8.04 12.88 -1.15
N LYS A 148 8.04 11.82 -0.32
CA LYS A 148 7.93 10.43 -0.81
C LYS A 148 6.58 10.15 -1.45
N VAL A 149 5.51 10.71 -0.87
CA VAL A 149 4.16 10.65 -1.43
C VAL A 149 4.09 11.44 -2.74
N GLN A 150 4.64 12.65 -2.76
CA GLN A 150 4.64 13.54 -3.93
C GLN A 150 5.44 12.97 -5.09
N ASP A 151 6.58 12.33 -4.84
CA ASP A 151 7.37 11.65 -5.87
C ASP A 151 6.55 10.59 -6.60
N ARG A 152 5.85 9.73 -5.85
CA ARG A 152 5.00 8.67 -6.44
C ARG A 152 3.79 9.26 -7.17
N GLN A 153 3.15 10.28 -6.59
CA GLN A 153 2.04 10.99 -7.24
C GLN A 153 2.50 11.64 -8.55
N GLY A 154 3.61 12.39 -8.50
CA GLY A 154 4.17 13.06 -9.66
C GLY A 154 4.55 12.11 -10.79
N LEU A 155 5.10 10.92 -10.49
CA LEU A 155 5.35 9.88 -11.50
C LEU A 155 4.07 9.44 -12.20
N ALA A 156 3.02 9.15 -11.44
CA ALA A 156 1.75 8.72 -12.01
C ALA A 156 1.12 9.83 -12.86
N GLU A 157 1.10 11.07 -12.38
CA GLU A 157 0.57 12.24 -13.10
C GLU A 157 1.36 12.51 -14.38
N ALA A 158 2.69 12.50 -14.32
CA ALA A 158 3.54 12.68 -15.48
C ALA A 158 3.34 11.57 -16.52
N ALA A 159 3.02 10.36 -16.10
CA ALA A 159 2.66 9.25 -17.00
C ALA A 159 1.23 9.31 -17.54
N GLY A 160 0.45 10.32 -17.18
CA GLY A 160 -0.94 10.52 -17.61
C GLY A 160 -1.96 9.68 -16.85
N LEU A 161 -1.62 9.24 -15.65
CA LEU A 161 -2.49 8.56 -14.70
C LEU A 161 -3.01 9.55 -13.64
N LYS A 162 -4.06 9.16 -12.93
CA LYS A 162 -4.63 9.90 -11.82
C LYS A 162 -4.41 9.09 -10.52
N PRO A 163 -3.46 9.47 -9.68
CA PRO A 163 -3.24 8.80 -8.41
C PRO A 163 -4.42 9.05 -7.47
N MET A 164 -5.14 7.99 -7.13
CA MET A 164 -6.33 8.03 -6.28
C MET A 164 -6.08 7.48 -4.90
N VAL A 165 -5.12 6.56 -4.79
CA VAL A 165 -4.77 5.86 -3.55
C VAL A 165 -3.26 5.79 -3.46
N MET A 166 -2.73 6.10 -2.28
CA MET A 166 -1.36 5.83 -1.88
C MET A 166 -1.40 4.88 -0.68
N ASP A 167 -1.01 3.64 -0.92
CA ASP A 167 -1.01 2.57 0.09
C ASP A 167 0.41 2.35 0.64
N VAL A 168 0.58 1.36 1.47
CA VAL A 168 1.88 0.83 1.93
C VAL A 168 2.06 -0.56 1.33
N GLU A 169 3.22 -0.84 0.74
CA GLU A 169 3.49 -2.11 0.04
C GLU A 169 3.18 -3.34 0.89
N SER A 170 3.59 -3.35 2.17
CA SER A 170 3.33 -4.47 3.06
C SER A 170 1.83 -4.70 3.33
N TYR A 171 1.02 -3.64 3.41
CA TYR A 171 -0.43 -3.79 3.57
C TYR A 171 -1.10 -4.23 2.27
N ALA A 172 -0.66 -3.70 1.12
CA ALA A 172 -1.16 -4.11 -0.19
C ALA A 172 -0.87 -5.60 -0.44
N SER A 173 0.33 -6.07 -0.14
CA SER A 173 0.72 -7.48 -0.24
C SER A 173 -0.11 -8.36 0.69
N ARG A 174 -0.29 -7.93 1.94
CA ARG A 174 -1.14 -8.63 2.91
C ARG A 174 -2.58 -8.76 2.41
N LEU A 175 -3.15 -7.69 1.87
CA LEU A 175 -4.50 -7.69 1.32
C LEU A 175 -4.64 -8.63 0.11
N ALA A 176 -3.63 -8.67 -0.76
CA ALA A 176 -3.60 -9.59 -1.89
C ALA A 176 -3.58 -11.07 -1.44
N MET A 177 -2.88 -11.37 -0.34
CA MET A 177 -2.80 -12.71 0.24
C MET A 177 -4.10 -13.20 0.88
N ASP A 178 -5.02 -12.32 1.25
CA ASP A 178 -6.31 -12.67 1.87
C ASP A 178 -7.09 -13.71 1.09
N ARG A 179 -7.03 -13.67 -0.24
CA ARG A 179 -7.71 -14.64 -1.09
C ARG A 179 -7.13 -16.05 -0.92
N LEU A 180 -5.82 -16.16 -0.79
CA LEU A 180 -5.15 -17.44 -0.57
C LEU A 180 -5.40 -17.94 0.85
N ILE A 181 -5.34 -17.06 1.84
CA ILE A 181 -5.60 -17.36 3.25
C ILE A 181 -7.04 -17.89 3.43
N LYS A 182 -8.03 -17.26 2.79
CA LYS A 182 -9.43 -17.73 2.80
C LYS A 182 -9.64 -19.11 2.14
N GLY A 183 -8.68 -19.56 1.32
CA GLY A 183 -8.65 -20.91 0.76
C GLY A 183 -8.07 -21.98 1.72
N LEU A 184 -7.46 -21.58 2.84
CA LEU A 184 -6.94 -22.51 3.83
C LEU A 184 -8.07 -23.18 4.64
N PRO A 185 -7.81 -24.33 5.31
CA PRO A 185 -8.76 -24.93 6.23
C PRO A 185 -9.26 -23.90 7.26
N ASN A 186 -10.56 -23.97 7.58
CA ASN A 186 -11.25 -23.02 8.46
C ASN A 186 -11.07 -21.54 8.02
N GLN A 187 -10.95 -21.30 6.69
CA GLN A 187 -10.74 -19.97 6.10
C GLN A 187 -9.51 -19.23 6.66
N GLY A 188 -8.52 -19.97 7.17
CA GLY A 188 -7.33 -19.42 7.78
C GLY A 188 -7.53 -18.77 9.15
N VAL A 189 -8.71 -18.93 9.77
CA VAL A 189 -8.97 -18.38 11.11
C VAL A 189 -7.98 -18.94 12.12
N GLY A 190 -7.22 -18.05 12.78
CA GLY A 190 -6.19 -18.39 13.76
C GLY A 190 -4.87 -18.90 13.15
N ALA A 191 -4.79 -19.06 11.82
CA ALA A 191 -3.55 -19.48 11.17
C ALA A 191 -2.47 -18.39 11.28
N LEU A 192 -1.25 -18.83 11.55
CA LEU A 192 -0.05 -18.01 11.40
C LEU A 192 0.41 -18.13 9.93
N VAL A 193 0.47 -17.00 9.24
CA VAL A 193 0.85 -16.95 7.83
C VAL A 193 2.14 -16.15 7.69
N ALA A 194 3.15 -16.73 7.07
CA ALA A 194 4.38 -16.03 6.69
C ALA A 194 4.36 -15.76 5.18
N LEU A 195 4.51 -14.49 4.81
CA LEU A 195 4.67 -14.04 3.44
C LEU A 195 6.13 -13.66 3.22
N PHE A 196 6.77 -14.31 2.25
CA PHE A 196 8.10 -13.96 1.77
C PHE A 196 7.97 -13.34 0.38
N GLU A 197 8.42 -12.11 0.23
CA GLU A 197 8.51 -11.42 -1.06
C GLU A 197 9.98 -11.28 -1.44
N ILE A 198 10.43 -12.12 -2.36
CA ILE A 198 11.82 -12.12 -2.84
C ILE A 198 11.91 -11.21 -4.06
N GLY A 199 12.39 -9.99 -3.84
CA GLY A 199 12.62 -9.00 -4.88
C GLY A 199 14.03 -9.08 -5.47
N ALA A 200 14.35 -8.17 -6.39
CA ALA A 200 15.66 -8.15 -7.06
C ALA A 200 16.79 -7.70 -6.13
N LEU A 201 16.55 -6.84 -5.16
CA LEU A 201 17.56 -6.30 -4.23
C LEU A 201 17.21 -6.52 -2.76
N THR A 202 15.92 -6.69 -2.45
CA THR A 202 15.42 -6.85 -1.08
C THR A 202 14.50 -8.04 -0.99
N THR A 203 14.49 -8.68 0.17
CA THR A 203 13.50 -9.70 0.54
C THR A 203 12.75 -9.22 1.76
N SER A 204 11.43 -9.21 1.67
CA SER A 204 10.54 -8.86 2.79
C SER A 204 9.95 -10.12 3.42
N LEU A 205 9.86 -10.13 4.74
CA LEU A 205 9.16 -11.16 5.51
C LEU A 205 8.09 -10.50 6.36
N GLN A 206 6.85 -10.86 6.11
CA GLN A 206 5.72 -10.48 6.96
C GLN A 206 5.09 -11.72 7.59
N VAL A 207 4.86 -11.70 8.90
CA VAL A 207 4.12 -12.74 9.62
C VAL A 207 2.84 -12.14 10.18
N SER A 208 1.71 -12.74 9.87
CA SER A 208 0.41 -12.27 10.29
C SER A 208 -0.46 -13.39 10.88
N ARG A 209 -1.42 -12.98 11.73
CA ARG A 209 -2.50 -13.84 12.21
C ARG A 209 -3.82 -13.09 12.00
N GLY A 210 -4.67 -13.61 11.11
CA GLY A 210 -5.83 -12.84 10.66
C GLY A 210 -5.41 -11.52 10.03
N GLU A 211 -5.97 -10.40 10.47
CA GLU A 211 -5.62 -9.05 9.99
C GLU A 211 -4.45 -8.42 10.76
N GLU A 212 -3.99 -9.05 11.83
CA GLU A 212 -2.91 -8.54 12.66
C GLU A 212 -1.54 -8.92 12.07
N VAL A 213 -0.70 -7.90 11.79
CA VAL A 213 0.71 -8.08 11.46
C VAL A 213 1.50 -8.21 12.76
N LEU A 214 2.10 -9.39 12.97
CA LEU A 214 2.89 -9.70 14.17
C LEU A 214 4.37 -9.38 13.99
N TYR A 215 4.85 -9.44 12.75
CA TYR A 215 6.24 -9.19 12.40
C TYR A 215 6.32 -8.72 10.95
N ASP A 216 7.14 -7.70 10.69
CA ASP A 216 7.41 -7.16 9.36
C ASP A 216 8.87 -6.72 9.29
N ARG A 217 9.61 -7.20 8.29
CA ARG A 217 11.03 -6.89 8.15
C ARG A 217 11.53 -7.05 6.73
N ASP A 218 12.27 -6.05 6.28
CA ASP A 218 13.02 -6.07 5.02
C ASP A 218 14.48 -6.44 5.26
N GLN A 219 15.06 -7.20 4.33
CA GLN A 219 16.47 -7.56 4.28
C GLN A 219 17.07 -7.20 2.93
N ALA A 220 18.26 -6.62 2.93
CA ALA A 220 18.99 -6.21 1.73
C ALA A 220 19.66 -7.40 1.03
N PHE A 221 18.87 -8.39 0.62
CA PHE A 221 19.29 -9.43 -0.32
C PHE A 221 18.13 -9.76 -1.27
N GLY A 222 18.44 -10.11 -2.50
CA GLY A 222 17.46 -10.45 -3.53
C GLY A 222 17.88 -11.66 -4.35
N GLY A 223 17.01 -12.05 -5.29
CA GLY A 223 17.23 -13.14 -6.25
C GLY A 223 17.89 -12.70 -7.54
#